data_0253ccd250219e9b9e93af3d66a01011
#
_entry.id   0253ccd250219e9b9e93af3d66a01011
#
_cell.length_a   1.000
_cell.length_b   1.000
_cell.length_c   1.000
_cell.angle_alpha   90.00
_cell.angle_beta   90.00
_cell.angle_gamma   90.00
#
_symmetry.space_group_name_H-M   'P 1'
#
loop_
_entity.id
_entity.type
_entity.pdbx_description
1 polymer ?
#
loop_
_entity_poly.entity_id
_entity_poly.type
_entity_poly.pdbx_seq_one_letter_code
_entity_poly.pdbx_strand_id
1 'polypeptide(L)'
;MRVLSAGILAFLLLLLAGCCNPPLVSTVNVPTLPQQDSNWCWAASGEMTMKYFGHDVSQCTEANNEFSLSGCCQDNSGSCNNGGWPEYTKYGFTADQTNNAALTWAEVQGQIFCSNKPFAFSWHWPGGGGHMMVVRGYLTIDNVQYVDVNDPEPFTNLNTLTGGTETIMTYSRYVSDTDHTHWNDFYNITYTGGK
;
A
#
# COMPACT_ATOMS: atom_id res chain seq x y z
N MET A 1 44.03 46.38 33.70
CA MET A 1 43.68 45.11 33.09
C MET A 1 42.15 45.04 32.96
N ARG A 2 41.64 45.16 31.76
CA ARG A 2 40.18 45.03 31.47
C ARG A 2 39.97 43.68 30.81
N VAL A 3 39.18 42.82 31.46
CA VAL A 3 38.79 41.50 30.93
C VAL A 3 37.55 41.73 30.06
N LEU A 4 37.68 41.49 28.76
CA LEU A 4 36.55 41.45 27.83
C LEU A 4 35.86 40.09 27.92
N SER A 5 34.64 40.13 28.40
CA SER A 5 33.76 38.95 28.41
C SER A 5 33.13 38.76 27.02
N ALA A 6 33.52 37.71 26.30
CA ALA A 6 32.94 37.35 25.02
C ALA A 6 31.63 36.60 25.29
N GLY A 7 30.52 37.24 25.00
CA GLY A 7 29.19 36.57 25.03
C GLY A 7 29.02 35.68 23.81
N ILE A 8 28.89 34.39 24.03
CA ILE A 8 28.54 33.41 23.01
C ILE A 8 27.01 33.50 22.77
N LEU A 9 26.64 34.08 21.63
CA LEU A 9 25.24 34.10 21.17
C LEU A 9 24.91 32.73 20.54
N ALA A 10 24.29 31.86 21.31
CA ALA A 10 23.80 30.59 20.82
C ALA A 10 22.57 30.84 19.92
N PHE A 11 22.78 30.75 18.60
CA PHE A 11 21.68 30.77 17.63
C PHE A 11 20.93 29.42 17.70
N LEU A 12 19.80 29.42 18.38
CA LEU A 12 18.88 28.27 18.40
C LEU A 12 18.19 28.22 17.04
N LEU A 13 18.70 27.40 16.11
CA LEU A 13 17.98 27.05 14.89
C LEU A 13 16.74 26.23 15.30
N LEU A 14 15.59 26.88 15.40
CA LEU A 14 14.30 26.20 15.37
C LEU A 14 14.17 25.59 13.94
N LEU A 15 14.40 24.30 13.83
CA LEU A 15 13.96 23.51 12.69
C LEU A 15 12.42 23.54 12.72
N LEU A 16 11.83 24.44 11.93
CA LEU A 16 10.43 24.37 11.56
C LEU A 16 10.27 23.08 10.70
N ALA A 17 10.13 21.93 11.36
CA ALA A 17 9.54 20.78 10.72
C ALA A 17 8.15 21.24 10.26
N GLY A 18 8.00 21.47 8.95
CA GLY A 18 6.74 21.88 8.38
C GLY A 18 5.69 20.84 8.80
N CYS A 19 4.81 21.21 9.74
CA CYS A 19 3.74 20.34 10.17
C CYS A 19 2.85 20.09 8.95
N CYS A 20 2.88 18.86 8.44
CA CYS A 20 1.90 18.43 7.46
C CYS A 20 0.52 18.52 8.10
N ASN A 21 -0.39 19.26 7.50
CA ASN A 21 -1.75 19.44 7.99
C ASN A 21 -2.73 18.82 6.98
N PRO A 22 -3.09 17.53 7.14
CA PRO A 22 -3.94 16.84 6.19
C PRO A 22 -5.33 17.46 6.09
N PRO A 23 -5.85 17.67 4.85
CA PRO A 23 -7.24 18.12 4.65
C PRO A 23 -8.23 17.00 5.00
N LEU A 24 -9.53 17.30 4.92
CA LEU A 24 -10.58 16.30 5.14
C LEU A 24 -10.64 15.23 4.03
N VAL A 25 -10.07 15.49 2.87
CA VAL A 25 -10.04 14.56 1.73
C VAL A 25 -8.72 14.69 0.98
N SER A 26 -8.15 13.55 0.64
CA SER A 26 -6.98 13.47 -0.26
C SER A 26 -6.95 12.13 -0.96
N THR A 27 -6.47 12.12 -2.21
CA THR A 27 -6.30 10.90 -3.00
C THR A 27 -5.06 11.01 -3.88
N VAL A 28 -4.46 9.87 -4.22
CA VAL A 28 -3.38 9.72 -5.18
C VAL A 28 -3.87 8.88 -6.36
N ASN A 29 -3.36 9.15 -7.56
CA ASN A 29 -3.84 8.50 -8.78
C ASN A 29 -3.14 7.14 -8.98
N VAL A 30 -3.64 6.11 -8.31
CA VAL A 30 -3.18 4.73 -8.47
C VAL A 30 -4.03 4.04 -9.53
N PRO A 31 -3.44 3.36 -10.53
CA PRO A 31 -4.24 2.60 -11.49
C PRO A 31 -4.99 1.48 -10.77
N THR A 32 -6.27 1.30 -11.08
CA THR A 32 -7.05 0.15 -10.59
C THR A 32 -6.84 -1.01 -11.54
N LEU A 33 -6.24 -2.09 -11.06
CA LEU A 33 -5.95 -3.29 -11.84
C LEU A 33 -6.68 -4.49 -11.23
N PRO A 34 -7.40 -5.28 -12.05
CA PRO A 34 -7.99 -6.52 -11.58
C PRO A 34 -6.91 -7.57 -11.30
N GLN A 35 -7.13 -8.41 -10.30
CA GLN A 35 -6.32 -9.62 -10.16
C GLN A 35 -6.56 -10.56 -11.37
N GLN A 36 -5.49 -11.17 -11.85
CA GLN A 36 -5.51 -12.00 -13.06
C GLN A 36 -5.73 -13.49 -12.77
N ASP A 37 -5.76 -13.85 -11.50
CA ASP A 37 -6.21 -15.17 -11.01
C ASP A 37 -6.85 -15.02 -9.63
N SER A 38 -7.63 -16.04 -9.22
CA SER A 38 -8.48 -15.99 -8.03
C SER A 38 -7.73 -15.77 -6.70
N ASN A 39 -6.45 -16.13 -6.63
CA ASN A 39 -5.61 -15.96 -5.45
C ASN A 39 -4.53 -14.87 -5.61
N TRP A 40 -4.62 -14.01 -6.64
CA TRP A 40 -3.58 -13.03 -6.97
C TRP A 40 -3.88 -11.61 -6.51
N CYS A 41 -4.77 -11.42 -5.53
CA CYS A 41 -5.03 -10.10 -4.95
C CYS A 41 -3.73 -9.41 -4.46
N TRP A 42 -2.80 -10.18 -3.90
CA TRP A 42 -1.50 -9.72 -3.45
C TRP A 42 -0.61 -9.22 -4.59
N ALA A 43 -0.55 -9.96 -5.70
CA ALA A 43 0.23 -9.58 -6.88
C ALA A 43 -0.39 -8.37 -7.60
N ALA A 44 -1.73 -8.31 -7.70
CA ALA A 44 -2.41 -7.13 -8.25
C ALA A 44 -2.17 -5.87 -7.41
N SER A 45 -2.18 -5.99 -6.09
CA SER A 45 -1.87 -4.89 -5.18
C SER A 45 -0.40 -4.46 -5.27
N GLY A 46 0.51 -5.43 -5.45
CA GLY A 46 1.92 -5.19 -5.73
C GLY A 46 2.11 -4.41 -7.03
N GLU A 47 1.53 -4.91 -8.14
CA GLU A 47 1.57 -4.25 -9.45
C GLU A 47 1.00 -2.83 -9.38
N MET A 48 -0.18 -2.62 -8.78
CA MET A 48 -0.79 -1.30 -8.64
C MET A 48 0.13 -0.30 -7.94
N THR A 49 0.71 -0.71 -6.81
CA THR A 49 1.60 0.16 -6.04
C THR A 49 2.93 0.42 -6.74
N MET A 50 3.59 -0.60 -7.30
CA MET A 50 4.84 -0.43 -8.04
C MET A 50 4.65 0.41 -9.31
N LYS A 51 3.54 0.23 -10.01
CA LYS A 51 3.17 1.01 -11.21
C LYS A 51 2.91 2.48 -10.89
N TYR A 52 2.34 2.79 -9.72
CA TYR A 52 2.21 4.17 -9.25
C TYR A 52 3.57 4.88 -9.18
N PHE A 53 4.63 4.19 -8.80
CA PHE A 53 6.00 4.71 -8.77
C PHE A 53 6.73 4.64 -10.12
N GLY A 54 6.04 4.27 -11.20
CA GLY A 54 6.60 4.22 -12.55
C GLY A 54 7.31 2.91 -12.92
N HIS A 55 7.12 1.86 -12.13
CA HIS A 55 7.72 0.53 -12.35
C HIS A 55 6.63 -0.52 -12.50
N ASP A 56 6.41 -0.97 -13.72
CA ASP A 56 5.37 -1.93 -14.07
C ASP A 56 5.91 -3.36 -13.91
N VAL A 57 5.60 -4.00 -12.79
CA VAL A 57 5.91 -5.40 -12.51
C VAL A 57 4.61 -6.19 -12.60
N SER A 58 4.49 -7.05 -13.61
CA SER A 58 3.24 -7.79 -13.85
C SER A 58 3.00 -8.85 -12.76
N GLN A 59 1.73 -9.13 -12.47
CA GLN A 59 1.30 -10.13 -11.49
C GLN A 59 1.92 -11.51 -11.75
N CYS A 60 1.99 -11.91 -13.00
CA CYS A 60 2.59 -13.19 -13.36
C CYS A 60 4.10 -13.23 -13.13
N THR A 61 4.79 -12.09 -13.23
CA THR A 61 6.20 -11.97 -12.85
C THR A 61 6.36 -12.09 -11.34
N GLU A 62 5.48 -11.46 -10.56
CA GLU A 62 5.46 -11.60 -9.11
C GLU A 62 5.20 -13.06 -8.72
N ALA A 63 4.20 -13.72 -9.33
CA ALA A 63 3.88 -15.13 -9.06
C ALA A 63 5.05 -16.08 -9.40
N ASN A 64 5.71 -15.87 -10.55
CA ASN A 64 6.91 -16.65 -10.90
C ASN A 64 8.01 -16.52 -9.84
N ASN A 65 8.26 -15.33 -9.34
CA ASN A 65 9.29 -15.08 -8.35
C ASN A 65 8.93 -15.64 -6.97
N GLU A 66 7.69 -15.41 -6.52
CA GLU A 66 7.19 -15.88 -5.22
C GLU A 66 7.25 -17.41 -5.12
N PHE A 67 6.80 -18.11 -6.17
CA PHE A 67 6.71 -19.57 -6.17
C PHE A 67 7.92 -20.27 -6.79
N SER A 68 8.96 -19.52 -7.21
CA SER A 68 10.13 -20.06 -7.92
C SER A 68 9.74 -20.84 -9.18
N LEU A 69 8.81 -20.30 -9.94
CA LEU A 69 8.29 -20.83 -11.20
C LEU A 69 8.74 -19.96 -12.39
N SER A 70 8.43 -20.41 -13.62
CA SER A 70 8.73 -19.63 -14.84
C SER A 70 7.58 -19.62 -15.85
N GLY A 71 6.48 -20.31 -15.56
CA GLY A 71 5.37 -20.53 -16.49
C GLY A 71 4.11 -19.70 -16.20
N CYS A 72 4.06 -18.93 -15.10
CA CYS A 72 2.83 -18.28 -14.67
C CYS A 72 2.32 -17.18 -15.60
N CYS A 73 3.15 -16.68 -16.51
CA CYS A 73 2.70 -15.74 -17.55
C CYS A 73 2.07 -16.43 -18.77
N GLN A 74 2.25 -17.73 -18.92
CA GLN A 74 1.64 -18.54 -19.98
C GLN A 74 0.42 -19.30 -19.48
N ASP A 75 0.49 -19.80 -18.25
CA ASP A 75 -0.58 -20.52 -17.55
C ASP A 75 -0.52 -20.16 -16.08
N ASN A 76 -1.50 -19.37 -15.63
CA ASN A 76 -1.60 -18.90 -14.25
C ASN A 76 -2.31 -19.89 -13.32
N SER A 77 -2.74 -21.05 -13.81
CA SER A 77 -3.44 -22.08 -13.05
C SER A 77 -2.51 -22.93 -12.17
N GLY A 78 -3.10 -23.84 -11.42
CA GLY A 78 -2.38 -24.86 -10.65
C GLY A 78 -1.43 -24.23 -9.60
N SER A 79 -0.14 -24.55 -9.69
CA SER A 79 0.87 -24.07 -8.74
C SER A 79 1.15 -22.57 -8.82
N CYS A 80 0.72 -21.89 -9.88
CA CYS A 80 0.80 -20.45 -10.00
C CYS A 80 -0.30 -19.72 -9.22
N ASN A 81 -1.47 -20.35 -9.06
CA ASN A 81 -2.63 -19.73 -8.42
C ASN A 81 -2.64 -19.96 -6.89
N ASN A 82 -1.73 -19.31 -6.21
CA ASN A 82 -1.62 -19.36 -4.75
C ASN A 82 -1.59 -17.96 -4.15
N GLY A 83 -1.93 -17.86 -2.85
CA GLY A 83 -1.74 -16.66 -2.05
C GLY A 83 -0.26 -16.40 -1.82
N GLY A 84 0.12 -15.12 -1.73
CA GLY A 84 1.48 -14.66 -1.51
C GLY A 84 1.52 -13.26 -0.92
N TRP A 85 2.69 -12.63 -0.99
CA TRP A 85 2.92 -11.27 -0.56
C TRP A 85 3.73 -10.50 -1.61
N PRO A 86 3.51 -9.19 -1.80
CA PRO A 86 4.34 -8.41 -2.71
C PRO A 86 5.79 -8.39 -2.25
N GLU A 87 6.70 -8.90 -3.05
CA GLU A 87 8.12 -8.95 -2.72
C GLU A 87 8.84 -7.69 -3.21
N TYR A 88 8.47 -6.53 -2.69
CA TYR A 88 8.96 -5.22 -3.08
C TYR A 88 10.48 -5.15 -3.25
N THR A 89 11.24 -5.78 -2.36
CA THR A 89 12.71 -5.77 -2.38
C THR A 89 13.30 -6.45 -3.61
N LYS A 90 12.63 -7.43 -4.18
CA LYS A 90 13.07 -8.09 -5.43
C LYS A 90 13.03 -7.15 -6.63
N TYR A 91 12.19 -6.12 -6.57
CA TYR A 91 11.96 -5.17 -7.66
C TYR A 91 12.59 -3.79 -7.40
N GLY A 92 13.50 -3.71 -6.44
CA GLY A 92 14.21 -2.47 -6.13
C GLY A 92 13.43 -1.47 -5.30
N PHE A 93 12.41 -1.93 -4.58
CA PHE A 93 11.67 -1.12 -3.63
C PHE A 93 12.02 -1.46 -2.19
N THR A 94 11.83 -0.50 -1.30
CA THR A 94 11.69 -0.73 0.14
C THR A 94 10.24 -0.52 0.53
N ALA A 95 9.78 -1.25 1.53
CA ALA A 95 8.50 -1.06 2.18
C ALA A 95 8.64 -1.40 3.66
N ASP A 96 7.95 -0.64 4.50
CA ASP A 96 7.72 -1.03 5.89
C ASP A 96 6.47 -1.92 5.94
N GLN A 97 6.40 -2.76 6.96
CA GLN A 97 5.27 -3.67 7.14
C GLN A 97 4.79 -3.64 8.60
N THR A 98 3.48 -3.56 8.79
CA THR A 98 2.88 -3.79 10.11
C THR A 98 2.79 -5.30 10.41
N ASN A 99 2.43 -5.64 11.63
CA ASN A 99 2.25 -7.04 12.03
C ASN A 99 0.90 -7.21 12.76
N ASN A 100 -0.08 -7.73 12.04
CA ASN A 100 -1.47 -7.90 12.51
C ASN A 100 -2.07 -6.60 13.08
N ALA A 101 -1.74 -5.48 12.46
CA ALA A 101 -2.17 -4.16 12.88
C ALA A 101 -2.38 -3.25 11.67
N ALA A 102 -3.43 -2.44 11.73
CA ALA A 102 -3.71 -1.39 10.77
C ALA A 102 -2.91 -0.12 11.09
N LEU A 103 -2.54 0.65 10.07
CA LEU A 103 -2.06 2.01 10.26
C LEU A 103 -3.12 2.84 11.00
N THR A 104 -2.69 3.68 11.91
CA THR A 104 -3.57 4.67 12.55
C THR A 104 -4.11 5.67 11.52
N TRP A 105 -5.22 6.32 11.83
CA TRP A 105 -5.77 7.35 10.94
C TRP A 105 -4.76 8.43 10.56
N ALA A 106 -3.96 8.88 11.51
CA ALA A 106 -2.91 9.87 11.26
C ALA A 106 -1.82 9.34 10.32
N GLU A 107 -1.47 8.06 10.41
CA GLU A 107 -0.51 7.43 9.51
C GLU A 107 -1.10 7.25 8.09
N VAL A 108 -2.38 6.87 7.97
CA VAL A 108 -3.09 6.85 6.67
C VAL A 108 -3.02 8.23 6.01
N GLN A 109 -3.36 9.29 6.74
CA GLN A 109 -3.27 10.66 6.26
C GLN A 109 -1.81 11.05 5.90
N GLY A 110 -0.86 10.62 6.72
CA GLY A 110 0.56 10.82 6.51
C GLY A 110 1.07 10.17 5.22
N GLN A 111 0.65 8.94 4.93
CA GLN A 111 1.00 8.25 3.70
C GLN A 111 0.43 8.97 2.48
N ILE A 112 -0.88 9.18 2.46
CA ILE A 112 -1.60 9.68 1.27
C ILE A 112 -1.28 11.15 1.01
N PHE A 113 -1.40 12.01 2.00
CA PHE A 113 -1.26 13.46 1.79
C PHE A 113 0.16 13.96 1.99
N CYS A 114 0.79 13.61 3.12
CA CYS A 114 2.10 14.18 3.44
C CYS A 114 3.23 13.57 2.60
N SER A 115 3.15 12.27 2.34
CA SER A 115 4.15 11.53 1.58
C SER A 115 3.77 11.34 0.11
N ASN A 116 2.52 11.59 -0.27
CA ASN A 116 1.98 11.32 -1.61
C ASN A 116 2.23 9.86 -2.04
N LYS A 117 1.93 8.92 -1.14
CA LYS A 117 2.18 7.50 -1.35
C LYS A 117 0.94 6.66 -1.07
N PRO A 118 0.52 5.80 -2.01
CA PRO A 118 -0.41 4.72 -1.71
C PRO A 118 0.27 3.66 -0.84
N PHE A 119 -0.52 2.79 -0.27
CA PHE A 119 -0.02 1.62 0.44
C PHE A 119 -0.95 0.43 0.25
N ALA A 120 -0.39 -0.79 0.26
CA ALA A 120 -1.19 -2.01 0.19
C ALA A 120 -1.54 -2.48 1.60
N PHE A 121 -2.73 -3.05 1.76
CA PHE A 121 -3.17 -3.63 3.02
C PHE A 121 -3.85 -4.97 2.81
N SER A 122 -3.89 -5.79 3.85
CA SER A 122 -4.53 -7.10 3.78
C SER A 122 -5.41 -7.38 4.98
N TRP A 123 -6.48 -8.10 4.70
CA TRP A 123 -7.36 -8.70 5.69
C TRP A 123 -7.07 -10.19 5.85
N HIS A 124 -7.29 -10.70 7.05
CA HIS A 124 -7.27 -12.11 7.38
C HIS A 124 -8.70 -12.58 7.70
N TRP A 125 -9.15 -13.62 7.04
CA TRP A 125 -10.46 -14.21 7.27
C TRP A 125 -10.44 -15.23 8.42
N PRO A 126 -11.52 -15.38 9.21
CA PRO A 126 -11.58 -16.33 10.33
C PRO A 126 -11.38 -17.79 9.91
N GLY A 127 -11.69 -18.12 8.66
CA GLY A 127 -11.51 -19.45 8.08
C GLY A 127 -10.14 -19.74 7.48
N GLY A 128 -9.23 -18.77 7.54
CA GLY A 128 -7.93 -18.79 6.86
C GLY A 128 -7.96 -18.13 5.49
N GLY A 129 -6.79 -17.77 4.97
CA GLY A 129 -6.65 -16.92 3.79
C GLY A 129 -6.95 -15.46 4.11
N GLY A 130 -7.08 -14.65 3.06
CA GLY A 130 -7.30 -13.22 3.21
C GLY A 130 -7.47 -12.54 1.87
N HIS A 131 -7.53 -11.22 1.89
CA HIS A 131 -7.63 -10.39 0.71
C HIS A 131 -6.71 -9.18 0.82
N MET A 132 -6.07 -8.81 -0.29
CA MET A 132 -5.19 -7.64 -0.33
C MET A 132 -5.73 -6.60 -1.31
N MET A 133 -5.66 -5.34 -0.89
CA MET A 133 -6.16 -4.17 -1.61
C MET A 133 -5.16 -3.01 -1.46
N VAL A 134 -5.41 -1.89 -2.14
CA VAL A 134 -4.56 -0.70 -2.08
C VAL A 134 -5.36 0.50 -1.59
N VAL A 135 -4.92 1.13 -0.50
CA VAL A 135 -5.43 2.45 -0.10
C VAL A 135 -4.77 3.50 -0.99
N ARG A 136 -5.59 4.25 -1.69
CA ARG A 136 -5.19 5.37 -2.55
C ARG A 136 -5.67 6.74 -2.07
N GLY A 137 -6.52 6.75 -1.04
CA GLY A 137 -7.10 7.99 -0.56
C GLY A 137 -7.79 7.84 0.79
N TYR A 138 -8.24 8.96 1.30
CA TYR A 138 -9.06 9.04 2.50
C TYR A 138 -10.01 10.21 2.43
N LEU A 139 -11.11 10.13 3.19
CA LEU A 139 -12.04 11.24 3.35
C LEU A 139 -12.73 11.18 4.73
N THR A 140 -13.12 12.35 5.22
CA THR A 140 -13.93 12.48 6.44
C THR A 140 -15.24 13.20 6.08
N ILE A 141 -16.37 12.54 6.32
CA ILE A 141 -17.71 13.08 6.10
C ILE A 141 -18.48 12.96 7.41
N ASP A 142 -19.07 14.04 7.87
CA ASP A 142 -19.85 14.08 9.12
C ASP A 142 -19.14 13.43 10.33
N ASN A 143 -17.83 13.70 10.46
CA ASN A 143 -16.92 13.12 11.46
C ASN A 143 -16.72 11.59 11.33
N VAL A 144 -17.19 10.95 10.29
CA VAL A 144 -16.88 9.56 9.97
C VAL A 144 -15.69 9.51 9.01
N GLN A 145 -14.72 8.69 9.37
CA GLN A 145 -13.48 8.48 8.59
C GLN A 145 -13.65 7.33 7.61
N TYR A 146 -13.19 7.51 6.38
CA TYR A 146 -13.25 6.52 5.31
C TYR A 146 -11.90 6.43 4.59
N VAL A 147 -11.54 5.23 4.14
CA VAL A 147 -10.46 5.01 3.19
C VAL A 147 -11.03 4.80 1.78
N ASP A 148 -10.35 5.33 0.78
CA ASP A 148 -10.62 5.15 -0.65
C ASP A 148 -9.65 4.09 -1.17
N VAL A 149 -10.17 3.00 -1.74
CA VAL A 149 -9.49 1.75 -1.95
C VAL A 149 -9.64 1.28 -3.39
N ASN A 150 -8.54 0.84 -4.00
CA ASN A 150 -8.56 -0.01 -5.18
C ASN A 150 -8.62 -1.46 -4.72
N ASP A 151 -9.71 -2.12 -5.04
CA ASP A 151 -9.94 -3.55 -4.83
C ASP A 151 -9.64 -4.29 -6.14
N PRO A 152 -8.72 -5.27 -6.18
CA PRO A 152 -8.46 -6.04 -7.39
C PRO A 152 -9.60 -6.99 -7.78
N GLU A 153 -10.61 -7.16 -6.94
CA GLU A 153 -11.81 -7.93 -7.28
C GLU A 153 -12.90 -7.06 -7.97
N PRO A 154 -13.76 -7.66 -8.81
CA PRO A 154 -13.74 -9.04 -9.26
C PRO A 154 -12.50 -9.33 -10.12
N PHE A 155 -11.99 -10.57 -9.99
CA PHE A 155 -10.85 -10.98 -10.82
C PHE A 155 -11.26 -11.11 -12.28
N THR A 156 -10.28 -10.97 -13.17
CA THR A 156 -10.43 -11.23 -14.59
C THR A 156 -9.41 -12.30 -15.01
N ASN A 157 -9.68 -12.99 -16.10
CA ASN A 157 -8.65 -13.87 -16.68
C ASN A 157 -7.63 -13.07 -17.51
N LEU A 158 -6.51 -13.68 -17.85
CA LEU A 158 -5.43 -13.05 -18.63
C LEU A 158 -5.88 -12.43 -19.96
N ASN A 159 -7.06 -12.77 -20.46
CA ASN A 159 -7.56 -12.33 -21.77
C ASN A 159 -8.55 -11.16 -21.68
N THR A 160 -9.02 -10.78 -20.51
CA THR A 160 -9.99 -9.69 -20.32
C THR A 160 -9.51 -8.78 -19.21
N LEU A 161 -8.93 -7.64 -19.53
CA LEU A 161 -8.48 -6.64 -18.56
C LEU A 161 -9.64 -5.81 -17.98
N THR A 162 -10.78 -6.44 -17.75
CA THR A 162 -11.96 -5.83 -17.14
C THR A 162 -12.21 -6.45 -15.77
N GLY A 163 -12.28 -5.64 -14.76
CA GLY A 163 -12.43 -6.04 -13.37
C GLY A 163 -11.70 -5.06 -12.46
N GLY A 164 -11.64 -5.40 -11.19
CA GLY A 164 -11.22 -4.47 -10.16
C GLY A 164 -12.26 -3.38 -9.93
N THR A 165 -12.32 -2.85 -8.72
CA THR A 165 -13.26 -1.79 -8.35
C THR A 165 -12.56 -0.73 -7.50
N GLU A 166 -13.05 0.51 -7.63
CA GLU A 166 -12.77 1.56 -6.68
C GLU A 166 -13.88 1.58 -5.66
N THR A 167 -13.56 1.50 -4.39
CA THR A 167 -14.55 1.46 -3.32
C THR A 167 -14.14 2.35 -2.15
N ILE A 168 -15.14 2.76 -1.38
CA ILE A 168 -14.94 3.54 -0.16
C ILE A 168 -15.48 2.71 0.99
N MET A 169 -14.68 2.55 2.04
CA MET A 169 -15.12 1.87 3.26
C MET A 169 -14.78 2.71 4.49
N THR A 170 -15.52 2.51 5.57
CA THR A 170 -15.18 3.19 6.83
C THR A 170 -13.80 2.76 7.33
N TYR A 171 -13.09 3.67 7.99
CA TYR A 171 -11.81 3.33 8.62
C TYR A 171 -11.95 2.19 9.64
N SER A 172 -13.08 2.11 10.35
CA SER A 172 -13.35 1.00 11.26
C SER A 172 -13.40 -0.35 10.54
N ARG A 173 -14.00 -0.41 9.33
CA ARG A 173 -14.02 -1.63 8.52
C ARG A 173 -12.63 -1.98 7.97
N TYR A 174 -11.85 -0.98 7.55
CA TYR A 174 -10.46 -1.20 7.16
C TYR A 174 -9.67 -1.87 8.30
N VAL A 175 -9.89 -1.45 9.56
CA VAL A 175 -9.22 -2.02 10.73
C VAL A 175 -9.72 -3.43 11.06
N SER A 176 -11.03 -3.65 11.11
CA SER A 176 -11.63 -4.97 11.35
C SER A 176 -13.15 -4.92 11.21
N ASP A 177 -13.76 -6.07 10.92
CA ASP A 177 -15.20 -6.28 10.97
C ASP A 177 -15.49 -7.73 11.40
N THR A 178 -16.75 -8.14 11.34
CA THR A 178 -17.19 -9.50 11.71
C THR A 178 -16.65 -10.58 10.77
N ASP A 179 -16.32 -10.22 9.53
CA ASP A 179 -15.86 -11.12 8.47
C ASP A 179 -14.32 -11.14 8.32
N HIS A 180 -13.59 -10.23 8.97
CA HIS A 180 -12.12 -10.17 8.89
C HIS A 180 -11.49 -9.46 10.08
N THR A 181 -10.19 -9.71 10.25
CA THR A 181 -9.28 -8.89 11.06
C THR A 181 -8.22 -8.28 10.14
N HIS A 182 -7.57 -7.20 10.59
CA HIS A 182 -6.44 -6.67 9.86
C HIS A 182 -5.26 -7.65 9.90
N TRP A 183 -4.57 -7.80 8.77
CA TRP A 183 -3.36 -8.61 8.71
C TRP A 183 -2.13 -7.70 8.68
N ASN A 184 -1.81 -7.12 7.52
CA ASN A 184 -0.64 -6.27 7.37
C ASN A 184 -0.94 -5.08 6.46
N ASP A 185 -0.28 -3.95 6.72
CA ASP A 185 -0.06 -2.87 5.77
C ASP A 185 1.37 -2.93 5.26
N PHE A 186 1.54 -2.68 3.96
CA PHE A 186 2.83 -2.44 3.32
C PHE A 186 2.88 -0.96 2.93
N TYR A 187 3.65 -0.17 3.66
CA TYR A 187 3.63 1.29 3.59
C TYR A 187 5.05 1.87 3.47
N ASN A 188 5.19 3.19 3.38
CA ASN A 188 6.46 3.86 3.09
C ASN A 188 7.16 3.33 1.82
N ILE A 189 6.37 2.73 0.91
CA ILE A 189 6.89 2.14 -0.33
C ILE A 189 7.71 3.18 -1.07
N THR A 190 8.94 2.83 -1.42
CA THR A 190 9.88 3.73 -2.08
C THR A 190 10.74 2.95 -3.05
N TYR A 191 10.82 3.41 -4.31
CA TYR A 191 11.78 2.86 -5.25
C TYR A 191 13.19 3.38 -4.94
N THR A 192 14.12 2.46 -4.76
CA THR A 192 15.52 2.76 -4.42
C THR A 192 16.49 2.40 -5.55
N GLY A 193 15.98 1.84 -6.63
CA GLY A 193 16.77 1.28 -7.72
C GLY A 193 17.16 -0.17 -7.46
N GLY A 194 17.05 -1.04 -8.47
CA GLY A 194 17.64 -2.38 -8.42
C GLY A 194 19.16 -2.28 -8.44
N LYS A 195 19.82 -3.16 -7.68
CA LYS A 195 21.26 -3.37 -7.81
C LYS A 195 21.57 -4.13 -9.08
#